data_b58316723f2f89f2656059f802caa405
#
_entry.id   b58316723f2f89f2656059f802caa405
#
_cell.length_a   1.000
_cell.length_b   1.000
_cell.length_c   1.000
_cell.angle_alpha   90.00
_cell.angle_beta   90.00
_cell.angle_gamma   90.00
#
_symmetry.space_group_name_H-M   'P 1'
#
loop_
_entity.id
_entity.type
_entity.pdbx_description
1 polymer ?
#
loop_
_entity_poly.entity_id
_entity_poly.type
_entity_poly.pdbx_seq_one_letter_code
_entity_poly.pdbx_strand_id
1 'polypeptide(L)'
;SGFFVTAEEISKRYIEECKKDMEGMNIQPATKNPLATEEIGGMISMIETLIEKGYAYEKNGTVYYRTRKFAEYGKLSHKNLDDLQSGGRALLVSGEDEKEDSLDFVLWKPKKEGEPAWKSPWGEGRPGWHIECSEMSKKYLGEQIDIHAGGEDLIFPHHENEIAQSEARSEEHTSE
;
A
#
# COMPACT_ATOMS: atom_id res chain seq x y z
N SER A 1 18.10 20.75 26.49
CA SER A 1 18.08 19.32 26.15
C SER A 1 16.76 19.03 25.43
N GLY A 2 16.79 18.94 24.09
CA GLY A 2 15.64 18.57 23.30
C GLY A 2 15.32 17.09 23.53
N PHE A 3 14.12 16.79 23.97
CA PHE A 3 13.63 15.41 23.99
C PHE A 3 13.36 14.98 22.55
N PHE A 4 14.23 14.15 21.98
CA PHE A 4 13.99 13.47 20.73
C PHE A 4 13.04 12.31 21.01
N VAL A 5 11.80 12.41 20.53
CA VAL A 5 10.81 11.35 20.60
C VAL A 5 10.89 10.54 19.31
N THR A 6 10.94 9.21 19.40
CA THR A 6 10.98 8.33 18.23
C THR A 6 9.60 8.24 17.57
N ALA A 7 9.56 7.89 16.28
CA ALA A 7 8.31 7.65 15.57
C ALA A 7 7.47 6.54 16.25
N GLU A 8 8.14 5.51 16.77
CA GLU A 8 7.48 4.41 17.51
C GLU A 8 6.82 4.89 18.80
N GLU A 9 7.49 5.74 19.58
CA GLU A 9 6.93 6.31 20.81
C GLU A 9 5.72 7.19 20.54
N ILE A 10 5.78 8.01 19.49
CA ILE A 10 4.65 8.83 19.05
C ILE A 10 3.47 7.95 18.64
N SER A 11 3.71 6.93 17.83
CA SER A 11 2.68 6.00 17.38
C SER A 11 1.99 5.30 18.55
N LYS A 12 2.75 4.77 19.48
CA LYS A 12 2.21 4.12 20.70
C LYS A 12 1.34 5.06 21.52
N ARG A 13 1.79 6.31 21.71
CA ARG A 13 1.03 7.32 22.45
C ARG A 13 -0.33 7.58 21.79
N TYR A 14 -0.35 7.83 20.49
CA TYR A 14 -1.60 8.15 19.79
C TYR A 14 -2.52 6.95 19.57
N ILE A 15 -2.01 5.72 19.53
CA ILE A 15 -2.82 4.52 19.58
C ILE A 15 -3.62 4.48 20.89
N GLU A 16 -3.00 4.75 22.02
CA GLU A 16 -3.69 4.77 23.32
C GLU A 16 -4.69 5.94 23.42
N GLU A 17 -4.36 7.11 22.92
CA GLU A 17 -5.30 8.24 22.88
C GLU A 17 -6.52 7.91 21.99
N CYS A 18 -6.30 7.35 20.81
CA CYS A 18 -7.38 6.93 19.91
C CYS A 18 -8.31 5.90 20.56
N LYS A 19 -7.75 4.91 21.26
CA LYS A 19 -8.56 3.93 22.00
C LYS A 19 -9.44 4.59 23.07
N LYS A 20 -8.91 5.53 23.82
CA LYS A 20 -9.68 6.29 24.83
C LYS A 20 -10.81 7.09 24.22
N ASP A 21 -10.55 7.75 23.09
CA ASP A 21 -11.54 8.54 22.38
C ASP A 21 -12.69 7.66 21.86
N MET A 22 -12.36 6.51 21.26
CA MET A 22 -13.35 5.54 20.80
C MET A 22 -14.17 4.97 21.98
N GLU A 23 -13.53 4.65 23.07
CA GLU A 23 -14.20 4.16 24.29
C GLU A 23 -15.15 5.23 24.86
N GLY A 24 -14.71 6.49 24.89
CA GLY A 24 -15.53 7.64 25.30
C GLY A 24 -16.74 7.88 24.41
N MET A 25 -16.66 7.51 23.14
CA MET A 25 -17.78 7.52 22.18
C MET A 25 -18.62 6.24 22.21
N ASN A 26 -18.35 5.34 23.11
CA ASN A 26 -19.02 4.04 23.22
C ASN A 26 -18.91 3.16 21.95
N ILE A 27 -17.78 3.28 21.23
CA ILE A 27 -17.47 2.44 20.07
C ILE A 27 -16.83 1.14 20.57
N GLN A 28 -17.40 0.02 20.16
CA GLN A 28 -16.87 -1.30 20.48
C GLN A 28 -15.50 -1.50 19.82
N PRO A 29 -14.51 -2.09 20.53
CA PRO A 29 -13.22 -2.36 19.94
C PRO A 29 -13.33 -3.38 18.81
N ALA A 30 -12.50 -3.19 17.76
CA ALA A 30 -12.37 -4.17 16.70
C ALA A 30 -11.76 -5.49 17.22
N THR A 31 -12.09 -6.60 16.57
CA THR A 31 -11.51 -7.91 16.88
C THR A 31 -9.98 -7.90 16.71
N LYS A 32 -9.49 -7.19 15.71
CA LYS A 32 -8.06 -7.02 15.43
C LYS A 32 -7.76 -5.60 14.97
N ASN A 33 -6.75 -4.99 15.57
CA ASN A 33 -6.14 -3.73 15.13
C ASN A 33 -4.69 -4.04 14.73
N PRO A 34 -4.42 -4.41 13.47
CA PRO A 34 -3.07 -4.74 13.04
C PRO A 34 -2.18 -3.51 12.99
N LEU A 35 -0.89 -3.71 13.26
CA LEU A 35 0.14 -2.68 13.14
C LEU A 35 0.97 -2.94 11.88
N ALA A 36 1.01 -1.99 10.96
CA ALA A 36 1.76 -2.11 9.71
C ALA A 36 3.25 -2.45 9.95
N THR A 37 3.84 -1.90 11.01
CA THR A 37 5.24 -2.14 11.37
C THR A 37 5.55 -3.59 11.79
N GLU A 38 4.53 -4.36 12.15
CA GLU A 38 4.65 -5.79 12.49
C GLU A 38 4.42 -6.72 11.29
N GLU A 39 4.00 -6.17 10.15
CA GLU A 39 3.56 -6.93 8.98
C GLU A 39 4.49 -6.75 7.76
N ILE A 40 5.66 -6.17 7.94
CA ILE A 40 6.61 -5.87 6.86
C ILE A 40 7.01 -7.12 6.07
N GLY A 41 7.24 -8.25 6.74
CA GLY A 41 7.58 -9.51 6.08
C GLY A 41 6.50 -10.00 5.12
N GLY A 42 5.24 -9.90 5.50
CA GLY A 42 4.10 -10.24 4.65
C GLY A 42 3.96 -9.29 3.45
N MET A 43 4.22 -8.00 3.65
CA MET A 43 4.22 -7.01 2.56
C MET A 43 5.32 -7.31 1.54
N ILE A 44 6.53 -7.63 1.99
CA ILE A 44 7.64 -8.03 1.11
C ILE A 44 7.25 -9.28 0.30
N SER A 45 6.70 -10.29 0.94
CA SER A 45 6.27 -11.52 0.28
C SER A 45 5.19 -11.26 -0.79
N MET A 46 4.22 -10.39 -0.50
CA MET A 46 3.20 -9.99 -1.47
C MET A 46 3.81 -9.27 -2.68
N ILE A 47 4.74 -8.37 -2.45
CA ILE A 47 5.45 -7.64 -3.50
C ILE A 47 6.27 -8.61 -4.37
N GLU A 48 6.98 -9.56 -3.77
CA GLU A 48 7.73 -10.59 -4.50
C GLU A 48 6.82 -11.40 -5.42
N THR A 49 5.64 -11.79 -4.95
CA THR A 49 4.64 -12.49 -5.76
C THR A 49 4.18 -11.63 -6.95
N LEU A 50 3.94 -10.34 -6.74
CA LEU A 50 3.55 -9.43 -7.81
C LEU A 50 4.68 -9.27 -8.85
N ILE A 51 5.93 -9.24 -8.43
CA ILE A 51 7.10 -9.22 -9.33
C ILE A 51 7.17 -10.52 -10.14
N GLU A 52 7.06 -11.68 -9.50
CA GLU A 52 7.09 -12.98 -10.16
C GLU A 52 5.99 -13.13 -11.23
N LYS A 53 4.79 -12.61 -10.95
CA LYS A 53 3.67 -12.59 -11.89
C LYS A 53 3.77 -11.49 -12.95
N GLY A 54 4.79 -10.63 -12.87
CA GLY A 54 5.05 -9.55 -13.81
C GLY A 54 4.19 -8.29 -13.60
N TYR A 55 3.42 -8.20 -12.53
CA TYR A 55 2.63 -7.01 -12.18
C TYR A 55 3.43 -5.91 -11.48
N ALA A 56 4.66 -6.20 -11.09
CA ALA A 56 5.55 -5.23 -10.45
C ALA A 56 6.97 -5.35 -10.98
N TYR A 57 7.75 -4.30 -10.82
CA TYR A 57 9.15 -4.23 -11.23
C TYR A 57 9.96 -3.35 -10.27
N GLU A 58 11.24 -3.65 -10.17
CA GLU A 58 12.19 -2.90 -9.33
C GLU A 58 13.08 -2.01 -10.21
N LYS A 59 13.31 -0.78 -9.79
CA LYS A 59 14.32 0.14 -10.32
C LYS A 59 15.00 0.91 -9.21
N ASN A 60 16.30 0.71 -9.07
CA ASN A 60 17.16 1.43 -8.13
C ASN A 60 16.63 1.45 -6.68
N GLY A 61 16.14 0.31 -6.20
CA GLY A 61 15.63 0.15 -4.85
C GLY A 61 14.17 0.56 -4.64
N THR A 62 13.50 1.08 -5.66
CA THR A 62 12.05 1.33 -5.65
C THR A 62 11.33 0.23 -6.41
N VAL A 63 10.25 -0.30 -5.84
CA VAL A 63 9.39 -1.27 -6.52
C VAL A 63 8.09 -0.57 -6.90
N TYR A 64 7.73 -0.69 -8.19
CA TYR A 64 6.52 -0.12 -8.77
C TYR A 64 5.55 -1.18 -9.21
N TYR A 65 4.25 -0.88 -9.12
CA TYR A 65 3.17 -1.68 -9.69
C TYR A 65 2.90 -1.24 -11.14
N ARG A 66 2.79 -2.21 -12.07
CA ARG A 66 2.43 -1.98 -13.47
C ARG A 66 0.93 -1.82 -13.62
N THR A 67 0.43 -0.63 -13.47
CA THR A 67 -1.01 -0.34 -13.44
C THR A 67 -1.73 -0.78 -14.69
N ARG A 68 -1.15 -0.57 -15.88
CA ARG A 68 -1.77 -0.94 -17.16
C ARG A 68 -1.85 -2.45 -17.39
N LYS A 69 -1.09 -3.26 -16.67
CA LYS A 69 -1.17 -4.71 -16.76
C LYS A 69 -2.44 -5.26 -16.12
N PHE A 70 -2.97 -4.59 -15.11
CA PHE A 70 -4.22 -4.97 -14.47
C PHE A 70 -5.41 -4.44 -15.29
N ALA A 71 -6.04 -5.32 -16.07
CA ALA A 71 -7.05 -4.95 -17.06
C ALA A 71 -8.29 -4.26 -16.46
N GLU A 72 -8.66 -4.59 -15.23
CA GLU A 72 -9.81 -4.04 -14.53
C GLU A 72 -9.53 -2.79 -13.70
N TYR A 73 -8.31 -2.22 -13.81
CA TYR A 73 -7.98 -1.00 -13.07
C TYR A 73 -8.91 0.16 -13.44
N GLY A 74 -9.47 0.81 -12.44
CA GLY A 74 -10.43 1.89 -12.61
C GLY A 74 -11.90 1.46 -12.47
N LYS A 75 -12.17 0.17 -12.32
CA LYS A 75 -13.53 -0.38 -12.22
C LYS A 75 -14.29 0.15 -11.00
N LEU A 76 -13.64 0.26 -9.84
CA LEU A 76 -14.26 0.79 -8.63
C LEU A 76 -14.52 2.29 -8.71
N SER A 77 -13.53 3.04 -9.13
CA SER A 77 -13.57 4.51 -9.18
C SER A 77 -14.22 5.08 -10.44
N HIS A 78 -14.58 4.21 -11.40
CA HIS A 78 -15.09 4.60 -12.73
C HIS A 78 -14.14 5.53 -13.49
N LYS A 79 -12.84 5.37 -13.28
CA LYS A 79 -11.80 6.14 -13.96
C LYS A 79 -11.24 5.34 -15.13
N ASN A 80 -11.07 6.04 -16.25
CA ASN A 80 -10.38 5.52 -17.42
C ASN A 80 -8.90 5.90 -17.34
N LEU A 81 -8.01 4.93 -17.60
CA LEU A 81 -6.56 5.14 -17.55
C LEU A 81 -6.08 6.23 -18.54
N ASP A 82 -6.69 6.30 -19.72
CA ASP A 82 -6.32 7.30 -20.73
C ASP A 82 -6.71 8.72 -20.29
N ASP A 83 -7.83 8.86 -19.60
CA ASP A 83 -8.26 10.13 -19.00
C ASP A 83 -7.34 10.57 -17.86
N LEU A 84 -6.86 9.64 -17.07
CA LEU A 84 -5.89 9.91 -16.00
C LEU A 84 -4.55 10.40 -16.56
N GLN A 85 -4.13 9.85 -17.71
CA GLN A 85 -2.90 10.26 -18.39
C GLN A 85 -3.05 11.63 -19.06
N SER A 86 -4.21 11.93 -19.66
CA SER A 86 -4.51 13.19 -20.33
C SER A 86 -4.81 14.34 -19.38
N GLY A 87 -5.24 14.06 -18.17
CA GLY A 87 -5.52 15.04 -17.10
C GLY A 87 -4.31 15.80 -16.56
N GLY A 88 -3.14 15.63 -17.18
CA GLY A 88 -2.04 16.57 -17.33
C GLY A 88 -1.41 17.15 -16.06
N ARG A 89 -1.68 16.68 -14.88
CA ARG A 89 -0.77 16.80 -13.75
C ARG A 89 -0.19 15.44 -13.48
N ALA A 90 0.88 15.14 -14.22
CA ALA A 90 1.87 14.23 -13.71
C ALA A 90 2.04 14.57 -12.24
N LEU A 91 1.61 13.68 -11.36
CA LEU A 91 2.10 13.61 -10.01
C LEU A 91 3.57 13.19 -10.13
N LEU A 92 4.35 14.03 -10.78
CA LEU A 92 5.80 14.02 -10.78
C LEU A 92 6.17 14.45 -9.35
N VAL A 93 6.11 13.48 -8.46
CA VAL A 93 6.83 13.60 -7.21
C VAL A 93 8.30 13.53 -7.62
N SER A 94 8.98 14.64 -7.44
CA SER A 94 10.38 14.84 -7.75
C SER A 94 11.23 13.63 -7.34
N GLY A 95 11.93 13.01 -8.30
CA GLY A 95 12.85 11.89 -8.12
C GLY A 95 12.33 10.52 -8.56
N GLU A 96 11.17 10.42 -9.16
CA GLU A 96 10.56 9.18 -9.65
C GLU A 96 10.60 9.04 -11.19
N ASP A 97 11.62 9.60 -11.83
CA ASP A 97 11.79 9.58 -13.30
C ASP A 97 12.07 8.19 -13.90
N GLU A 98 11.99 7.12 -13.07
CA GLU A 98 12.33 5.76 -13.47
C GLU A 98 11.12 4.85 -13.68
N LYS A 99 9.90 5.39 -13.60
CA LYS A 99 8.68 4.65 -13.89
C LYS A 99 8.61 4.27 -15.38
N GLU A 100 8.18 3.05 -15.65
CA GLU A 100 7.86 2.63 -17.03
C GLU A 100 6.63 3.36 -17.57
N ASP A 101 5.67 3.68 -16.68
CA ASP A 101 4.44 4.44 -16.98
C ASP A 101 4.13 5.40 -15.84
N SER A 102 3.63 6.59 -16.16
CA SER A 102 3.26 7.62 -15.18
C SER A 102 2.16 7.18 -14.20
N LEU A 103 1.35 6.20 -14.59
CA LEU A 103 0.27 5.64 -13.76
C LEU A 103 0.75 4.58 -12.77
N ASP A 104 1.99 4.12 -12.90
CA ASP A 104 2.55 3.14 -11.97
C ASP A 104 2.69 3.75 -10.59
N PHE A 105 2.43 2.96 -9.57
CA PHE A 105 2.50 3.41 -8.19
C PHE A 105 3.49 2.59 -7.36
N VAL A 106 3.98 3.19 -6.28
CA VAL A 106 5.05 2.63 -5.48
C VAL A 106 4.53 1.56 -4.51
N LEU A 107 5.20 0.42 -4.51
CA LEU A 107 5.00 -0.67 -3.54
C LEU A 107 6.07 -0.66 -2.44
N TRP A 108 7.31 -0.30 -2.78
CA TRP A 108 8.43 -0.19 -1.86
C TRP A 108 9.29 1.02 -2.20
N LYS A 109 9.69 1.78 -1.18
CA LYS A 109 10.52 2.99 -1.29
C LYS A 109 11.88 2.77 -0.64
N PRO A 110 12.97 3.27 -1.23
CA PRO A 110 14.28 3.26 -0.56
C PRO A 110 14.26 4.10 0.71
N LYS A 111 15.13 3.75 1.64
CA LYS A 111 15.36 4.47 2.89
C LYS A 111 15.70 5.93 2.65
N LYS A 112 15.09 6.80 3.44
CA LYS A 112 15.49 8.21 3.60
C LYS A 112 15.97 8.46 5.01
N GLU A 113 16.88 9.43 5.16
CA GLU A 113 17.36 9.83 6.46
C GLU A 113 16.24 10.30 7.38
N GLY A 114 16.24 9.82 8.62
CA GLY A 114 15.21 10.16 9.62
C GLY A 114 13.91 9.39 9.52
N GLU A 115 13.73 8.54 8.52
CA GLU A 115 12.54 7.68 8.38
C GLU A 115 12.80 6.26 8.88
N PRO A 116 11.77 5.58 9.43
CA PRO A 116 11.85 4.15 9.71
C PRO A 116 12.13 3.37 8.42
N ALA A 117 12.98 2.35 8.53
CA ALA A 117 13.31 1.50 7.39
C ALA A 117 13.53 0.06 7.82
N TRP A 118 13.28 -0.86 6.90
CA TRP A 118 13.43 -2.30 7.08
C TRP A 118 14.24 -2.90 5.93
N LYS A 119 14.91 -4.00 6.22
CA LYS A 119 15.64 -4.76 5.19
C LYS A 119 14.67 -5.41 4.23
N SER A 120 15.01 -5.42 2.95
CA SER A 120 14.26 -6.10 1.91
C SER A 120 15.20 -6.62 0.82
N PRO A 121 14.72 -7.46 -0.12
CA PRO A 121 15.49 -7.88 -1.29
C PRO A 121 15.95 -6.72 -2.18
N TRP A 122 15.27 -5.58 -2.09
CA TRP A 122 15.55 -4.37 -2.89
C TRP A 122 16.37 -3.32 -2.15
N GLY A 123 16.86 -3.66 -0.97
CA GLY A 123 17.61 -2.77 -0.08
C GLY A 123 16.81 -2.33 1.13
N GLU A 124 17.42 -1.52 1.98
CA GLU A 124 16.71 -0.92 3.11
C GLU A 124 15.69 0.12 2.63
N GLY A 125 14.49 0.05 3.16
CA GLY A 125 13.42 0.95 2.77
C GLY A 125 12.14 0.72 3.55
N ARG A 126 11.03 1.16 2.99
CA ARG A 126 9.70 1.03 3.58
C ARG A 126 8.63 0.74 2.52
N PRO A 127 7.53 0.08 2.90
CA PRO A 127 6.41 -0.16 2.01
C PRO A 127 5.71 1.13 1.59
N GLY A 128 5.07 1.10 0.43
CA GLY A 128 4.06 2.07 0.05
C GLY A 128 2.80 1.89 0.90
N TRP A 129 1.96 2.92 0.94
CA TRP A 129 0.76 2.90 1.78
C TRP A 129 -0.26 1.82 1.37
N HIS A 130 -0.46 1.61 0.07
CA HIS A 130 -1.52 0.74 -0.42
C HIS A 130 -1.27 -0.75 -0.13
N ILE A 131 -0.02 -1.19 -0.14
CA ILE A 131 0.34 -2.60 0.11
C ILE A 131 0.10 -3.01 1.55
N GLU A 132 0.17 -2.08 2.48
CA GLU A 132 -0.08 -2.33 3.90
C GLU A 132 -1.49 -2.89 4.12
N CYS A 133 -2.49 -2.23 3.58
CA CYS A 133 -3.88 -2.65 3.72
C CYS A 133 -4.18 -3.97 3.00
N SER A 134 -3.65 -4.17 1.80
CA SER A 134 -3.83 -5.41 1.05
C SER A 134 -3.24 -6.62 1.79
N GLU A 135 -2.04 -6.49 2.34
CA GLU A 135 -1.40 -7.56 3.09
C GLU A 135 -2.13 -7.86 4.40
N MET A 136 -2.41 -6.84 5.20
CA MET A 136 -3.08 -7.02 6.49
C MET A 136 -4.50 -7.56 6.34
N SER A 137 -5.25 -7.11 5.34
CA SER A 137 -6.57 -7.65 5.03
C SER A 137 -6.51 -9.13 4.70
N LYS A 138 -5.60 -9.54 3.82
CA LYS A 138 -5.41 -10.95 3.49
C LYS A 138 -5.04 -11.78 4.70
N LYS A 139 -4.09 -11.32 5.51
CA LYS A 139 -3.59 -12.06 6.66
C LYS A 139 -4.68 -12.34 7.69
N TYR A 140 -5.52 -11.35 8.00
CA TYR A 140 -6.50 -11.44 9.08
C TYR A 140 -7.91 -11.80 8.63
N LEU A 141 -8.27 -11.57 7.38
CA LEU A 141 -9.61 -11.82 6.83
C LEU A 141 -9.64 -12.95 5.79
N GLY A 142 -8.47 -13.38 5.27
CA GLY A 142 -8.38 -14.43 4.26
C GLY A 142 -8.41 -13.91 2.83
N GLU A 143 -8.64 -14.83 1.90
CA GLU A 143 -8.58 -14.53 0.45
C GLU A 143 -9.82 -13.77 -0.05
N GLN A 144 -10.94 -13.88 0.64
CA GLN A 144 -12.16 -13.16 0.33
C GLN A 144 -12.55 -12.25 1.49
N ILE A 145 -12.89 -11.02 1.17
CA ILE A 145 -13.35 -10.01 2.11
C ILE A 145 -14.82 -9.75 1.82
N ASP A 146 -15.68 -9.87 2.83
CA ASP A 146 -17.12 -9.64 2.67
C ASP A 146 -17.47 -8.15 2.62
N ILE A 147 -16.82 -7.37 3.46
CA ILE A 147 -17.03 -5.91 3.54
C ILE A 147 -15.67 -5.21 3.63
N HIS A 148 -15.42 -4.31 2.69
CA HIS A 148 -14.32 -3.36 2.71
C HIS A 148 -14.89 -1.95 2.74
N ALA A 149 -14.60 -1.20 3.78
CA ALA A 149 -15.13 0.14 3.98
C ALA A 149 -14.01 1.17 4.18
N GLY A 150 -14.28 2.39 3.76
CA GLY A 150 -13.35 3.52 3.91
C GLY A 150 -14.00 4.82 3.50
N GLY A 151 -13.26 5.92 3.64
CA GLY A 151 -13.70 7.24 3.21
C GLY A 151 -13.85 7.34 1.69
N GLU A 152 -14.80 8.13 1.22
CA GLU A 152 -15.02 8.37 -0.22
C GLU A 152 -13.78 8.94 -0.90
N ASP A 153 -13.02 9.77 -0.20
CA ASP A 153 -11.75 10.34 -0.63
C ASP A 153 -10.64 9.31 -0.89
N LEU A 154 -10.79 8.10 -0.35
CA LEU A 154 -9.87 6.98 -0.54
C LEU A 154 -10.23 6.05 -1.71
N ILE A 155 -11.39 6.21 -2.34
CA ILE A 155 -11.79 5.38 -3.48
C ILE A 155 -10.69 5.35 -4.53
N PHE A 156 -10.16 6.51 -4.85
CA PHE A 156 -9.04 6.66 -5.77
C PHE A 156 -7.95 7.60 -5.17
N PRO A 157 -6.67 7.19 -5.15
CA PRO A 157 -6.17 5.93 -5.72
C PRO A 157 -6.15 4.74 -4.75
N HIS A 158 -6.36 4.94 -3.43
CA HIS A 158 -6.04 3.94 -2.41
C HIS A 158 -6.81 2.63 -2.58
N HIS A 159 -8.13 2.66 -2.58
CA HIS A 159 -8.95 1.43 -2.70
C HIS A 159 -8.80 0.77 -4.08
N GLU A 160 -8.69 1.56 -5.14
CA GLU A 160 -8.41 1.03 -6.47
C GLU A 160 -7.07 0.28 -6.53
N ASN A 161 -6.05 0.83 -5.89
CA ASN A 161 -4.73 0.21 -5.80
C ASN A 161 -4.73 -1.05 -4.92
N GLU A 162 -5.52 -1.08 -3.86
CA GLU A 162 -5.69 -2.28 -3.03
C GLU A 162 -6.30 -3.44 -3.84
N ILE A 163 -7.33 -3.16 -4.65
CA ILE A 163 -7.94 -4.15 -5.54
C ILE A 163 -6.90 -4.70 -6.52
N ALA A 164 -6.18 -3.81 -7.20
CA ALA A 164 -5.16 -4.22 -8.16
C ALA A 164 -4.09 -5.12 -7.52
N GLN A 165 -3.61 -4.79 -6.32
CA GLN A 165 -2.62 -5.58 -5.60
C GLN A 165 -3.16 -6.95 -5.18
N SER A 166 -4.34 -6.97 -4.60
CA SER A 166 -4.92 -8.21 -4.04
C SER A 166 -5.39 -9.16 -5.13
N GLU A 167 -6.05 -8.68 -6.16
CA GLU A 167 -6.57 -9.52 -7.24
C GLU A 167 -5.45 -10.03 -8.15
N ALA A 168 -4.50 -9.18 -8.55
CA ALA A 168 -3.35 -9.60 -9.35
C ALA A 168 -2.50 -10.66 -8.64
N ARG A 169 -2.36 -10.56 -7.31
CA ARG A 169 -1.66 -11.57 -6.53
C ARG A 169 -2.39 -12.92 -6.52
N SER A 170 -3.71 -12.90 -6.42
CA SER A 170 -4.53 -14.11 -6.30
C SER A 170 -4.85 -14.77 -7.64
N GLU A 171 -4.76 -14.04 -8.76
CA GLU A 171 -4.99 -14.63 -10.08
C GLU A 171 -4.05 -15.81 -10.32
N GLU A 172 -4.64 -17.01 -10.43
CA GLU A 172 -3.95 -18.14 -11.03
C GLU A 172 -3.81 -17.85 -12.51
N HIS A 173 -2.58 -17.75 -12.98
CA HIS A 173 -2.33 -17.71 -14.42
C HIS A 173 -2.74 -19.07 -15.01
N THR A 174 -3.97 -19.16 -15.51
CA THR A 174 -4.27 -20.13 -16.55
C THR A 174 -3.57 -19.61 -17.79
N SER A 175 -2.35 -20.08 -18.00
CA SER A 175 -1.70 -19.98 -19.30
C SER A 175 -2.47 -20.85 -20.27
N GLU A 176 -3.34 -20.27 -21.07
CA GLU A 176 -3.69 -20.82 -22.38
C GLU A 176 -2.81 -20.21 -23.45
#